data_8574aceed4e250cc08c63dc9ca0149c6
#
_entry.id   8574aceed4e250cc08c63dc9ca0149c6
#
_cell.length_a   1.000
_cell.length_b   1.000
_cell.length_c   1.000
_cell.angle_alpha   90.00
_cell.angle_beta   90.00
_cell.angle_gamma   90.00
#
_symmetry.space_group_name_H-M   'P 1'
#
loop_
_entity.id
_entity.type
_entity.pdbx_description
1 polymer ?
#
loop_
_entity_poly.entity_id
_entity_poly.type
_entity_poly.pdbx_seq_one_letter_code
_entity_poly.pdbx_strand_id
1 'polypeptide(L)'
;MKRINIFISLLALSFSVVFNGCESLDQYPEDYFSGNSFWKDATQVDGYMTGLHTMLRGSYPTLFSMGELRGGLLGDGDDGKESSVFGESLSSQTIIKQDLRADNAYFGPWNGLYANIVRVNLAINEIPNLSFLSDDYKQLYLGQAYGIRAFYYYLLYATWGGVPLVTDVQILKGRISAAVLSRPRAKASEIMTLIKSDIDASEKAFTTYGKETFRDHYKWNKYATLMLKANVYTFAANVTIGDQQATGSADLQTAKTALQEIINSSKFELNSEFHQAFRSDYKRNNKELIFSVPFNKTDKVYMPFISSCLAQSNFFTAAYGLDNKKLKLDNSGKYGTNTLINGIVRYQYKETFWRSFDEKDTRRDQTFFPVKTDPKSEATGSNFGVLLKKFAGTYYTDEGVHRFDADGPVFRYAEALLLMAEVENDLGNDPSTYINQIRERAYGKGYPVYANRSKYENTQAILSELDKEFVFEGKRWFALLRMKSANGKSLVFDAAVNYPFIRGVARTPILPESEAYKMQWPVSVGTMTNDPAIKQTPGYE
;
A
#
# COMPACT_ATOMS: atom_id res chain seq x y z
N MET A 1 -52.00 -66.30 -27.54
CA MET A 1 -52.13 -65.42 -26.35
C MET A 1 -50.95 -65.56 -25.34
N LYS A 2 -50.40 -66.74 -25.09
CA LYS A 2 -49.29 -66.90 -24.09
C LYS A 2 -47.95 -66.22 -24.47
N ARG A 3 -47.63 -66.02 -25.77
CA ARG A 3 -46.37 -65.37 -26.23
C ARG A 3 -46.43 -63.86 -26.16
N ILE A 4 -47.61 -63.24 -26.24
CA ILE A 4 -47.79 -61.77 -26.16
C ILE A 4 -47.62 -61.31 -24.68
N ASN A 5 -48.10 -62.07 -23.72
CA ASN A 5 -47.99 -61.74 -22.29
C ASN A 5 -46.54 -61.79 -21.79
N ILE A 6 -45.69 -62.65 -22.35
CA ILE A 6 -44.27 -62.71 -21.99
C ILE A 6 -43.51 -61.49 -22.50
N PHE A 7 -43.87 -60.99 -23.69
CA PHE A 7 -43.23 -59.78 -24.25
C PHE A 7 -43.66 -58.50 -23.51
N ILE A 8 -44.89 -58.41 -23.07
CA ILE A 8 -45.38 -57.28 -22.26
C ILE A 8 -44.76 -57.31 -20.85
N SER A 9 -44.56 -58.48 -20.26
CA SER A 9 -43.91 -58.65 -18.95
C SER A 9 -42.41 -58.31 -19.01
N LEU A 10 -41.71 -58.65 -20.07
CA LEU A 10 -40.31 -58.28 -20.29
C LEU A 10 -40.15 -56.78 -20.61
N LEU A 11 -41.09 -56.15 -21.29
CA LEU A 11 -41.09 -54.72 -21.55
C LEU A 11 -41.40 -53.91 -20.28
N ALA A 12 -42.29 -54.41 -19.44
CA ALA A 12 -42.59 -53.77 -18.13
C ALA A 12 -41.42 -53.91 -17.13
N LEU A 13 -40.65 -55.03 -17.19
CA LEU A 13 -39.48 -55.24 -16.33
C LEU A 13 -38.28 -54.37 -16.78
N SER A 14 -38.15 -54.10 -18.10
CA SER A 14 -37.10 -53.21 -18.61
C SER A 14 -37.39 -51.72 -18.36
N PHE A 15 -38.66 -51.34 -18.15
CA PHE A 15 -39.05 -49.95 -17.85
C PHE A 15 -38.89 -49.63 -16.37
N SER A 16 -38.90 -50.61 -15.45
CA SER A 16 -38.73 -50.41 -14.02
C SER A 16 -37.27 -50.29 -13.56
N VAL A 17 -36.28 -50.59 -14.42
CA VAL A 17 -34.84 -50.48 -14.10
C VAL A 17 -34.29 -49.11 -14.51
N VAL A 18 -35.02 -48.29 -15.29
CA VAL A 18 -34.54 -46.99 -15.82
C VAL A 18 -34.88 -45.81 -14.87
N PHE A 19 -35.65 -46.04 -13.80
CA PHE A 19 -36.10 -44.94 -12.90
C PHE A 19 -35.38 -44.88 -11.55
N ASN A 20 -34.32 -45.66 -11.31
CA ASN A 20 -33.51 -45.57 -10.08
C ASN A 20 -32.12 -44.95 -10.32
N GLY A 21 -31.93 -44.17 -11.37
CA GLY A 21 -30.67 -43.53 -11.72
C GLY A 21 -30.79 -42.01 -11.72
N CYS A 22 -31.44 -41.40 -10.76
CA CYS A 22 -31.30 -39.97 -10.48
C CYS A 22 -30.73 -39.79 -9.07
N GLU A 23 -29.53 -40.28 -8.85
CA GLU A 23 -28.64 -39.56 -7.95
C GLU A 23 -28.29 -38.26 -8.69
N SER A 24 -28.47 -37.16 -8.02
CA SER A 24 -28.19 -35.83 -8.55
C SER A 24 -26.76 -35.83 -9.15
N LEU A 25 -26.68 -35.66 -10.45
CA LEU A 25 -25.42 -35.36 -11.15
C LEU A 25 -24.97 -33.93 -10.81
N ASP A 26 -24.87 -33.61 -9.55
CA ASP A 26 -24.05 -32.52 -9.04
C ASP A 26 -22.61 -33.02 -8.91
N GLN A 27 -22.06 -33.53 -10.01
CA GLN A 27 -20.61 -33.66 -10.13
C GLN A 27 -20.06 -32.24 -10.36
N TYR A 28 -19.69 -31.60 -9.26
CA TYR A 28 -18.83 -30.44 -9.35
C TYR A 28 -17.51 -30.90 -10.01
N PRO A 29 -16.98 -30.17 -11.01
CA PRO A 29 -15.67 -30.48 -11.56
C PRO A 29 -14.67 -30.62 -10.42
N GLU A 30 -13.87 -31.68 -10.40
CA GLU A 30 -12.86 -31.91 -9.35
C GLU A 30 -11.88 -30.74 -9.23
N ASP A 31 -11.74 -29.93 -10.28
CA ASP A 31 -10.92 -28.70 -10.33
C ASP A 31 -11.63 -27.45 -9.81
N TYR A 32 -12.90 -27.53 -9.41
CA TYR A 32 -13.65 -26.38 -8.88
C TYR A 32 -13.89 -26.55 -7.40
N PHE A 33 -13.15 -25.75 -6.59
CA PHE A 33 -13.37 -25.70 -5.14
C PHE A 33 -14.74 -25.07 -4.84
N SER A 34 -15.75 -25.91 -4.64
CA SER A 34 -17.03 -25.47 -4.08
C SER A 34 -16.90 -25.28 -2.58
N GLY A 35 -17.74 -24.43 -1.97
CA GLY A 35 -17.72 -24.17 -0.53
C GLY A 35 -17.74 -25.46 0.34
N ASN A 36 -18.35 -26.54 -0.15
CA ASN A 36 -18.44 -27.83 0.55
C ASN A 36 -17.21 -28.73 0.34
N SER A 37 -16.33 -28.44 -0.61
CA SER A 37 -15.18 -29.30 -0.96
C SER A 37 -13.83 -28.73 -0.51
N PHE A 38 -13.76 -27.45 -0.16
CA PHE A 38 -12.50 -26.76 0.08
C PHE A 38 -11.97 -26.93 1.52
N TRP A 39 -12.81 -26.78 2.55
CA TRP A 39 -12.39 -26.74 3.96
C TRP A 39 -12.27 -28.15 4.57
N LYS A 40 -11.37 -29.02 4.06
CA LYS A 40 -11.28 -30.43 4.47
C LYS A 40 -10.12 -30.73 5.39
N ASP A 41 -9.02 -30.00 5.31
CA ASP A 41 -7.81 -30.23 6.09
C ASP A 41 -7.02 -28.95 6.35
N ALA A 42 -6.03 -29.03 7.25
CA ALA A 42 -5.20 -27.89 7.63
C ALA A 42 -4.34 -27.34 6.48
N THR A 43 -3.95 -28.19 5.52
CA THR A 43 -3.13 -27.77 4.36
C THR A 43 -3.93 -26.84 3.45
N GLN A 44 -5.20 -27.16 3.23
CA GLN A 44 -6.09 -26.30 2.44
C GLN A 44 -6.32 -24.96 3.11
N VAL A 45 -6.47 -24.94 4.45
CA VAL A 45 -6.61 -23.68 5.20
C VAL A 45 -5.34 -22.84 5.09
N ASP A 46 -4.15 -23.43 5.26
CA ASP A 46 -2.88 -22.71 5.11
C ASP A 46 -2.68 -22.18 3.68
N GLY A 47 -3.07 -22.98 2.68
CA GLY A 47 -3.09 -22.56 1.28
C GLY A 47 -4.02 -21.37 1.04
N TYR A 48 -5.23 -21.39 1.64
CA TYR A 48 -6.17 -20.28 1.57
C TYR A 48 -5.59 -19.01 2.21
N MET A 49 -5.05 -19.10 3.41
CA MET A 49 -4.41 -17.98 4.11
C MET A 49 -3.21 -17.43 3.32
N THR A 50 -2.43 -18.30 2.69
CA THR A 50 -1.35 -17.90 1.77
C THR A 50 -1.92 -17.14 0.56
N GLY A 51 -3.07 -17.58 0.03
CA GLY A 51 -3.81 -16.85 -1.01
C GLY A 51 -4.21 -15.43 -0.59
N LEU A 52 -4.68 -15.23 0.65
CA LEU A 52 -5.00 -13.90 1.17
C LEU A 52 -3.77 -12.97 1.19
N HIS A 53 -2.60 -13.47 1.57
CA HIS A 53 -1.35 -12.69 1.52
C HIS A 53 -0.90 -12.39 0.08
N THR A 54 -1.12 -13.33 -0.84
CA THR A 54 -0.85 -13.10 -2.27
C THR A 54 -1.74 -11.98 -2.85
N MET A 55 -2.99 -11.87 -2.39
CA MET A 55 -3.88 -10.78 -2.81
C MET A 55 -3.41 -9.41 -2.31
N LEU A 56 -2.78 -9.33 -1.13
CA LEU A 56 -2.12 -8.10 -0.67
C LEU A 56 -1.01 -7.67 -1.62
N ARG A 57 -0.21 -8.62 -2.14
CA ARG A 57 0.79 -8.36 -3.17
C ARG A 57 0.15 -7.78 -4.45
N GLY A 58 -0.97 -8.34 -4.90
CA GLY A 58 -1.74 -7.82 -6.03
C GLY A 58 -2.31 -6.41 -5.80
N SER A 59 -2.54 -6.02 -4.55
CA SER A 59 -3.02 -4.69 -4.17
C SER A 59 -1.91 -3.64 -3.98
N TYR A 60 -0.64 -4.04 -4.02
CA TYR A 60 0.50 -3.14 -3.77
C TYR A 60 0.55 -1.92 -4.73
N PRO A 61 0.25 -2.05 -6.05
CA PRO A 61 0.14 -0.89 -6.94
C PRO A 61 -0.89 0.13 -6.49
N THR A 62 -2.00 -0.33 -5.90
CA THR A 62 -3.05 0.55 -5.38
C THR A 62 -2.55 1.35 -4.18
N LEU A 63 -1.76 0.74 -3.28
CA LEU A 63 -1.12 1.43 -2.16
C LEU A 63 -0.22 2.58 -2.63
N PHE A 64 0.63 2.29 -3.63
CA PHE A 64 1.46 3.32 -4.26
C PHE A 64 0.61 4.47 -4.81
N SER A 65 -0.40 4.15 -5.60
CA SER A 65 -1.25 5.18 -6.23
C SER A 65 -1.99 6.03 -5.21
N MET A 66 -2.52 5.44 -4.14
CA MET A 66 -3.26 6.15 -3.09
C MET A 66 -2.37 7.09 -2.26
N GLY A 67 -1.15 6.67 -1.95
CA GLY A 67 -0.30 7.38 -1.00
C GLY A 67 0.79 8.24 -1.62
N GLU A 68 1.26 7.93 -2.84
CA GLU A 68 2.39 8.62 -3.48
C GLU A 68 1.96 9.70 -4.47
N LEU A 69 1.01 9.37 -5.39
CA LEU A 69 0.74 10.22 -6.54
C LEU A 69 0.24 11.62 -6.17
N ARG A 70 -0.50 11.74 -5.07
CA ARG A 70 -1.04 13.01 -4.58
C ARG A 70 -0.10 13.75 -3.64
N GLY A 71 1.01 13.13 -3.27
CA GLY A 71 1.91 13.64 -2.23
C GLY A 71 2.69 14.91 -2.62
N GLY A 72 2.67 15.35 -3.88
CA GLY A 72 3.35 16.55 -4.33
C GLY A 72 4.85 16.40 -4.56
N LEU A 73 5.40 15.17 -4.53
CA LEU A 73 6.82 14.89 -4.84
C LEU A 73 7.06 14.63 -6.32
N LEU A 74 6.04 14.15 -7.03
CA LEU A 74 6.10 13.87 -8.46
C LEU A 74 5.79 15.14 -9.26
N GLY A 75 6.50 15.31 -10.35
CA GLY A 75 6.35 16.46 -11.23
C GLY A 75 5.35 16.23 -12.36
N ASP A 76 4.81 17.34 -12.85
CA ASP A 76 3.92 17.39 -14.00
C ASP A 76 4.65 17.79 -15.30
N GLY A 77 5.98 17.72 -15.28
CA GLY A 77 6.85 18.14 -16.36
C GLY A 77 7.23 19.62 -16.29
N ASP A 78 8.08 20.02 -17.24
CA ASP A 78 8.52 21.40 -17.37
C ASP A 78 7.45 22.23 -18.09
N ASP A 79 7.12 23.38 -17.56
CA ASP A 79 6.14 24.33 -18.14
C ASP A 79 4.75 23.72 -18.45
N GLY A 80 4.33 22.69 -17.70
CA GLY A 80 3.04 22.03 -17.91
C GLY A 80 2.95 21.17 -19.18
N LYS A 81 4.07 20.87 -19.82
CA LYS A 81 4.11 20.01 -21.03
C LYS A 81 3.89 18.52 -20.75
N GLU A 82 3.82 18.14 -19.48
CA GLU A 82 3.62 16.74 -19.06
C GLU A 82 4.63 15.76 -19.66
N SER A 83 5.85 16.26 -19.89
CA SER A 83 6.95 15.51 -20.48
C SER A 83 8.08 15.31 -19.49
N SER A 84 8.68 14.12 -19.51
CA SER A 84 9.90 13.82 -18.76
C SER A 84 11.11 14.57 -19.35
N VAL A 85 12.21 14.57 -18.62
CA VAL A 85 13.51 15.10 -19.10
C VAL A 85 13.97 14.49 -20.44
N PHE A 86 13.46 13.34 -20.82
CA PHE A 86 13.74 12.70 -22.12
C PHE A 86 12.64 12.91 -23.16
N GLY A 87 11.67 13.78 -22.91
CA GLY A 87 10.56 14.07 -23.82
C GLY A 87 9.46 13.01 -23.85
N GLU A 88 9.50 12.02 -22.95
CA GLU A 88 8.46 10.99 -22.82
C GLU A 88 7.27 11.54 -22.02
N SER A 89 6.04 11.23 -22.43
CA SER A 89 4.83 11.66 -21.72
C SER A 89 4.77 11.08 -20.32
N LEU A 90 4.53 11.92 -19.32
CA LEU A 90 4.31 11.53 -17.93
C LEU A 90 2.90 10.96 -17.73
N SER A 91 2.76 10.03 -16.82
CA SER A 91 1.48 9.37 -16.49
C SER A 91 0.79 10.02 -15.29
N SER A 92 -0.49 9.71 -15.14
CA SER A 92 -1.29 10.07 -13.95
C SER A 92 -1.35 11.57 -13.65
N GLN A 93 -1.24 12.41 -14.68
CA GLN A 93 -1.17 13.86 -14.51
C GLN A 93 -2.41 14.44 -13.85
N THR A 94 -3.59 13.92 -14.16
CA THR A 94 -4.85 14.31 -13.50
C THR A 94 -4.76 14.21 -11.98
N ILE A 95 -4.22 13.11 -11.46
CA ILE A 95 -4.13 12.92 -10.01
C ILE A 95 -2.96 13.70 -9.40
N ILE A 96 -1.80 13.77 -10.08
CA ILE A 96 -0.64 14.52 -9.62
C ILE A 96 -0.98 16.02 -9.50
N LYS A 97 -1.76 16.56 -10.44
CA LYS A 97 -2.24 17.95 -10.46
C LYS A 97 -3.47 18.19 -9.58
N GLN A 98 -3.97 17.18 -8.86
CA GLN A 98 -5.20 17.25 -8.07
C GLN A 98 -6.46 17.57 -8.90
N ASP A 99 -6.47 17.30 -10.21
CA ASP A 99 -7.63 17.50 -11.09
C ASP A 99 -8.58 16.27 -11.03
N LEU A 100 -8.99 15.91 -9.81
CA LEU A 100 -9.98 14.86 -9.58
C LEU A 100 -11.38 15.41 -9.76
N ARG A 101 -12.19 14.69 -10.54
CA ARG A 101 -13.59 15.04 -10.86
C ARG A 101 -14.46 13.79 -10.88
N ALA A 102 -15.78 13.98 -10.84
CA ALA A 102 -16.74 12.87 -10.90
C ALA A 102 -16.58 12.02 -12.18
N ASP A 103 -16.32 12.67 -13.32
CA ASP A 103 -16.10 12.04 -14.64
C ASP A 103 -14.67 11.53 -14.82
N ASN A 104 -13.75 11.91 -13.95
CA ASN A 104 -12.34 11.50 -13.96
C ASN A 104 -11.85 11.18 -12.53
N ALA A 105 -12.34 10.07 -11.99
CA ALA A 105 -12.06 9.65 -10.62
C ALA A 105 -10.67 9.00 -10.44
N TYR A 106 -9.89 8.82 -11.49
CA TYR A 106 -8.62 8.09 -11.55
C TYR A 106 -8.77 6.59 -11.23
N PHE A 107 -9.25 6.25 -10.03
CA PHE A 107 -9.59 4.86 -9.74
C PHE A 107 -10.91 4.47 -10.41
N GLY A 108 -10.89 3.33 -11.09
CA GLY A 108 -12.08 2.66 -11.54
C GLY A 108 -12.90 2.12 -10.37
N PRO A 109 -13.79 1.18 -10.61
CA PRO A 109 -14.57 0.56 -9.54
C PRO A 109 -13.66 -0.03 -8.45
N TRP A 110 -14.03 0.17 -7.19
CA TRP A 110 -13.32 -0.38 -6.03
C TRP A 110 -13.53 -1.88 -5.79
N ASN A 111 -14.13 -2.54 -6.80
CA ASN A 111 -14.47 -3.97 -6.76
C ASN A 111 -13.27 -4.88 -6.45
N GLY A 112 -12.06 -4.54 -6.87
CA GLY A 112 -10.86 -5.32 -6.56
C GLY A 112 -10.60 -5.43 -5.05
N LEU A 113 -10.75 -4.34 -4.30
CA LEU A 113 -10.61 -4.35 -2.85
C LEU A 113 -11.75 -5.12 -2.18
N TYR A 114 -13.00 -4.96 -2.67
CA TYR A 114 -14.13 -5.71 -2.12
C TYR A 114 -14.07 -7.21 -2.43
N ALA A 115 -13.58 -7.60 -3.59
CA ALA A 115 -13.33 -9.01 -3.89
C ALA A 115 -12.36 -9.65 -2.87
N ASN A 116 -11.35 -8.90 -2.43
CA ASN A 116 -10.44 -9.35 -1.38
C ASN A 116 -11.12 -9.40 0.00
N ILE A 117 -11.91 -8.37 0.35
CA ILE A 117 -12.68 -8.33 1.61
C ILE A 117 -13.62 -9.52 1.73
N VAL A 118 -14.35 -9.88 0.65
CA VAL A 118 -15.25 -11.05 0.65
C VAL A 118 -14.48 -12.34 0.94
N ARG A 119 -13.30 -12.51 0.36
CA ARG A 119 -12.46 -13.68 0.63
C ARG A 119 -11.95 -13.71 2.08
N VAL A 120 -11.60 -12.56 2.64
CA VAL A 120 -11.24 -12.47 4.06
C VAL A 120 -12.44 -12.77 4.95
N ASN A 121 -13.63 -12.27 4.62
CA ASN A 121 -14.86 -12.60 5.34
C ASN A 121 -15.13 -14.10 5.36
N LEU A 122 -14.85 -14.81 4.27
CA LEU A 122 -14.99 -16.25 4.21
C LEU A 122 -14.07 -16.95 5.23
N ALA A 123 -12.80 -16.54 5.31
CA ALA A 123 -11.89 -17.10 6.32
C ALA A 123 -12.39 -16.84 7.75
N ILE A 124 -12.86 -15.63 8.04
CA ILE A 124 -13.40 -15.26 9.35
C ILE A 124 -14.64 -16.10 9.71
N ASN A 125 -15.49 -16.41 8.72
CA ASN A 125 -16.71 -17.19 8.90
C ASN A 125 -16.43 -18.69 9.09
N GLU A 126 -15.51 -19.25 8.30
CA GLU A 126 -15.32 -20.71 8.24
C GLU A 126 -14.36 -21.23 9.31
N ILE A 127 -13.22 -20.54 9.53
CA ILE A 127 -12.15 -21.03 10.43
C ILE A 127 -12.63 -21.41 11.84
N PRO A 128 -13.52 -20.65 12.50
CA PRO A 128 -14.00 -21.03 13.84
C PRO A 128 -14.69 -22.39 13.90
N ASN A 129 -15.33 -22.81 12.81
CA ASN A 129 -16.15 -24.02 12.72
C ASN A 129 -15.38 -25.27 12.29
N LEU A 130 -14.10 -25.16 11.94
CA LEU A 130 -13.27 -26.28 11.46
C LEU A 130 -12.79 -27.14 12.63
N SER A 131 -13.40 -28.31 12.83
CA SER A 131 -13.10 -29.21 13.95
C SER A 131 -11.71 -29.86 13.89
N PHE A 132 -11.13 -29.97 12.71
CA PHE A 132 -9.79 -30.52 12.50
C PHE A 132 -8.65 -29.54 12.81
N LEU A 133 -8.93 -28.24 12.93
CA LEU A 133 -7.95 -27.26 13.36
C LEU A 133 -7.89 -27.17 14.88
N SER A 134 -6.68 -27.15 15.43
CA SER A 134 -6.52 -26.79 16.85
C SER A 134 -6.89 -25.32 17.10
N ASP A 135 -7.31 -25.02 18.31
CA ASP A 135 -7.71 -23.66 18.69
C ASP A 135 -6.55 -22.66 18.48
N ASP A 136 -5.31 -23.06 18.73
CA ASP A 136 -4.13 -22.23 18.45
C ASP A 136 -4.06 -21.81 16.98
N TYR A 137 -4.21 -22.73 16.03
CA TYR A 137 -4.18 -22.40 14.61
C TYR A 137 -5.38 -21.58 14.19
N LYS A 138 -6.56 -21.80 14.78
CA LYS A 138 -7.72 -20.94 14.56
C LYS A 138 -7.40 -19.50 14.98
N GLN A 139 -6.82 -19.30 16.16
CA GLN A 139 -6.45 -17.96 16.63
C GLN A 139 -5.39 -17.31 15.75
N LEU A 140 -4.36 -18.03 15.33
CA LEU A 140 -3.34 -17.52 14.40
C LEU A 140 -3.97 -17.01 13.10
N TYR A 141 -4.81 -17.82 12.47
CA TYR A 141 -5.42 -17.47 11.18
C TYR A 141 -6.47 -16.36 11.32
N LEU A 142 -7.25 -16.34 12.40
CA LEU A 142 -8.21 -15.28 12.69
C LEU A 142 -7.49 -13.95 12.94
N GLY A 143 -6.37 -13.96 13.68
CA GLY A 143 -5.55 -12.76 13.87
C GLY A 143 -5.08 -12.17 12.53
N GLN A 144 -4.62 -13.03 11.61
CA GLN A 144 -4.25 -12.60 10.26
C GLN A 144 -5.45 -12.06 9.48
N ALA A 145 -6.57 -12.78 9.47
CA ALA A 145 -7.74 -12.42 8.67
C ALA A 145 -8.36 -11.09 9.14
N TYR A 146 -8.57 -10.88 10.43
CA TYR A 146 -9.08 -9.63 10.97
C TYR A 146 -8.14 -8.46 10.67
N GLY A 147 -6.82 -8.64 10.86
CA GLY A 147 -5.84 -7.60 10.55
C GLY A 147 -5.84 -7.20 9.07
N ILE A 148 -5.92 -8.17 8.16
CA ILE A 148 -6.00 -7.93 6.71
C ILE A 148 -7.31 -7.22 6.34
N ARG A 149 -8.47 -7.58 6.96
CA ARG A 149 -9.74 -6.90 6.70
C ARG A 149 -9.72 -5.46 7.18
N ALA A 150 -9.21 -5.22 8.38
CA ALA A 150 -9.00 -3.88 8.91
C ALA A 150 -8.12 -3.03 7.99
N PHE A 151 -7.06 -3.60 7.44
CA PHE A 151 -6.16 -2.91 6.51
C PHE A 151 -6.88 -2.50 5.21
N TYR A 152 -7.65 -3.40 4.58
CA TYR A 152 -8.43 -3.05 3.39
C TYR A 152 -9.48 -1.97 3.67
N TYR A 153 -10.19 -2.06 4.80
CA TYR A 153 -11.16 -1.04 5.17
C TYR A 153 -10.51 0.29 5.53
N TYR A 154 -9.32 0.29 6.12
CA TYR A 154 -8.56 1.52 6.37
C TYR A 154 -8.18 2.23 5.05
N LEU A 155 -7.73 1.49 4.05
CA LEU A 155 -7.43 2.06 2.72
C LEU A 155 -8.68 2.67 2.07
N LEU A 156 -9.80 1.95 2.12
CA LEU A 156 -11.07 2.44 1.61
C LEU A 156 -11.52 3.70 2.37
N TYR A 157 -11.46 3.68 3.69
CA TYR A 157 -11.84 4.79 4.55
C TYR A 157 -10.98 6.03 4.32
N ALA A 158 -9.67 5.89 4.34
CA ALA A 158 -8.76 7.02 4.17
C ALA A 158 -8.85 7.64 2.77
N THR A 159 -9.34 6.87 1.79
CA THR A 159 -9.48 7.33 0.40
C THR A 159 -10.85 7.91 0.11
N TRP A 160 -11.94 7.24 0.47
CA TRP A 160 -13.32 7.64 0.12
C TRP A 160 -14.21 8.01 1.32
N GLY A 161 -13.76 7.82 2.54
CA GLY A 161 -14.56 8.01 3.75
C GLY A 161 -15.54 6.87 3.99
N GLY A 162 -16.86 7.17 4.04
CA GLY A 162 -17.89 6.14 4.10
C GLY A 162 -17.91 5.32 2.82
N VAL A 163 -18.00 4.00 2.95
CA VAL A 163 -18.03 3.01 1.84
C VAL A 163 -19.01 1.89 2.20
N PRO A 164 -19.44 1.03 1.26
CA PRO A 164 -20.30 -0.11 1.61
C PRO A 164 -19.68 -1.00 2.70
N LEU A 165 -20.44 -1.31 3.75
CA LEU A 165 -20.01 -2.17 4.84
C LEU A 165 -20.41 -3.61 4.52
N VAL A 166 -19.43 -4.45 4.19
CA VAL A 166 -19.59 -5.86 3.77
C VAL A 166 -18.80 -6.75 4.70
N THR A 167 -19.46 -7.39 5.65
CA THR A 167 -18.85 -8.29 6.64
C THR A 167 -19.37 -9.72 6.57
N ASP A 168 -20.37 -9.96 5.73
CA ASP A 168 -20.99 -11.27 5.54
C ASP A 168 -20.48 -11.99 4.29
N VAL A 169 -20.87 -13.26 4.16
CA VAL A 169 -20.49 -14.16 3.06
C VAL A 169 -21.69 -14.52 2.17
N GLN A 170 -22.69 -13.67 2.09
CA GLN A 170 -23.93 -13.95 1.35
C GLN A 170 -23.68 -14.29 -0.12
N ILE A 171 -22.69 -13.66 -0.75
CA ILE A 171 -22.33 -13.92 -2.15
C ILE A 171 -22.00 -15.39 -2.44
N LEU A 172 -21.69 -16.17 -1.42
CA LEU A 172 -21.34 -17.59 -1.53
C LEU A 172 -22.52 -18.53 -1.30
N LYS A 173 -23.71 -18.01 -0.99
CA LYS A 173 -24.90 -18.80 -0.67
C LYS A 173 -25.77 -19.18 -1.90
N GLY A 174 -25.21 -19.16 -3.10
CA GLY A 174 -25.89 -19.60 -4.32
C GLY A 174 -26.41 -18.46 -5.19
N ARG A 175 -27.56 -18.64 -5.87
CA ARG A 175 -28.13 -17.65 -6.78
C ARG A 175 -28.65 -16.42 -6.03
N ILE A 176 -27.82 -15.40 -5.89
CA ILE A 176 -28.16 -14.14 -5.23
C ILE A 176 -28.36 -13.08 -6.31
N SER A 177 -29.47 -12.35 -6.26
CA SER A 177 -29.71 -11.23 -7.18
C SER A 177 -28.81 -10.04 -6.84
N ALA A 178 -28.45 -9.26 -7.86
CA ALA A 178 -27.69 -8.02 -7.66
C ALA A 178 -28.36 -7.08 -6.64
N ALA A 179 -29.69 -7.04 -6.59
CA ALA A 179 -30.43 -6.22 -5.63
C ALA A 179 -30.18 -6.62 -4.17
N VAL A 180 -29.93 -7.89 -3.87
CA VAL A 180 -29.62 -8.35 -2.50
C VAL A 180 -28.17 -7.98 -2.12
N LEU A 181 -27.29 -7.84 -3.10
CA LEU A 181 -25.88 -7.49 -2.89
C LEU A 181 -25.67 -5.97 -2.89
N SER A 182 -26.61 -5.20 -3.48
CA SER A 182 -26.55 -3.74 -3.52
C SER A 182 -26.57 -3.16 -2.10
N ARG A 183 -25.61 -2.29 -1.81
CA ARG A 183 -25.49 -1.65 -0.49
C ARG A 183 -25.08 -0.20 -0.63
N PRO A 184 -25.79 0.72 0.05
CA PRO A 184 -25.37 2.11 0.12
C PRO A 184 -24.04 2.23 0.86
N ARG A 185 -23.39 3.36 0.72
CA ARG A 185 -22.25 3.72 1.55
C ARG A 185 -22.70 3.82 3.02
N ALA A 186 -22.00 3.13 3.91
CA ALA A 186 -22.13 3.30 5.35
C ALA A 186 -21.53 4.65 5.76
N LYS A 187 -21.88 5.12 6.95
CA LYS A 187 -21.28 6.32 7.53
C LYS A 187 -19.79 6.11 7.80
N ALA A 188 -19.01 7.18 7.72
CA ALA A 188 -17.58 7.12 8.00
C ALA A 188 -17.30 6.61 9.44
N SER A 189 -18.12 7.01 10.41
CA SER A 189 -18.04 6.53 11.80
C SER A 189 -18.29 5.02 11.94
N GLU A 190 -19.19 4.44 11.15
CA GLU A 190 -19.45 3.00 11.14
C GLU A 190 -18.28 2.21 10.57
N ILE A 191 -17.65 2.73 9.51
CA ILE A 191 -16.44 2.13 8.93
C ILE A 191 -15.28 2.20 9.91
N MET A 192 -15.04 3.33 10.57
CA MET A 192 -14.00 3.46 11.59
C MET A 192 -14.24 2.51 12.77
N THR A 193 -15.49 2.33 13.18
CA THR A 193 -15.88 1.37 14.23
C THR A 193 -15.52 -0.06 13.81
N LEU A 194 -15.83 -0.47 12.57
CA LEU A 194 -15.43 -1.79 12.06
C LEU A 194 -13.89 -1.95 12.04
N ILE A 195 -13.15 -0.95 11.54
CA ILE A 195 -11.69 -1.00 11.47
C ILE A 195 -11.10 -1.22 12.87
N LYS A 196 -11.52 -0.42 13.86
CA LYS A 196 -11.04 -0.54 15.25
C LYS A 196 -11.43 -1.89 15.86
N SER A 197 -12.65 -2.35 15.65
CA SER A 197 -13.11 -3.67 16.11
C SER A 197 -12.31 -4.83 15.51
N ASP A 198 -11.98 -4.77 14.23
CA ASP A 198 -11.16 -5.79 13.58
C ASP A 198 -9.70 -5.77 14.06
N ILE A 199 -9.14 -4.59 14.33
CA ILE A 199 -7.81 -4.45 14.95
C ILE A 199 -7.82 -5.12 16.32
N ASP A 200 -8.80 -4.84 17.16
CA ASP A 200 -8.93 -5.41 18.49
C ASP A 200 -9.13 -6.93 18.44
N ALA A 201 -9.94 -7.42 17.48
CA ALA A 201 -10.14 -8.85 17.25
C ALA A 201 -8.83 -9.55 16.81
N SER A 202 -8.06 -8.92 15.91
CA SER A 202 -6.75 -9.41 15.48
C SER A 202 -5.75 -9.48 16.63
N GLU A 203 -5.65 -8.42 17.42
CA GLU A 203 -4.76 -8.34 18.58
C GLU A 203 -5.12 -9.38 19.65
N LYS A 204 -6.42 -9.51 19.95
CA LYS A 204 -6.95 -10.53 20.88
C LYS A 204 -6.61 -11.95 20.40
N ALA A 205 -6.82 -12.24 19.11
CA ALA A 205 -6.53 -13.55 18.54
C ALA A 205 -5.04 -13.89 18.65
N PHE A 206 -4.13 -12.97 18.32
CA PHE A 206 -2.69 -13.17 18.49
C PHE A 206 -2.28 -13.31 19.96
N THR A 207 -2.92 -12.58 20.87
CA THR A 207 -2.69 -12.70 22.32
C THR A 207 -3.14 -14.07 22.82
N THR A 208 -4.29 -14.56 22.36
CA THR A 208 -4.81 -15.89 22.72
C THR A 208 -3.94 -17.00 22.14
N TYR A 209 -3.42 -16.84 20.91
CA TYR A 209 -2.44 -17.75 20.33
C TYR A 209 -1.19 -17.88 21.20
N GLY A 210 -0.75 -16.81 21.85
CA GLY A 210 0.28 -16.79 22.89
C GLY A 210 1.68 -17.23 22.49
N LYS A 211 1.91 -17.53 21.19
CA LYS A 211 3.19 -17.95 20.63
C LYS A 211 3.77 -16.87 19.71
N GLU A 212 5.04 -17.05 19.34
CA GLU A 212 5.67 -16.14 18.40
C GLU A 212 4.94 -16.13 17.05
N THR A 213 4.51 -14.95 16.63
CA THR A 213 3.78 -14.73 15.37
C THR A 213 4.68 -14.19 14.26
N PHE A 214 5.81 -13.58 14.61
CA PHE A 214 6.79 -13.07 13.66
C PHE A 214 7.82 -14.16 13.34
N ARG A 215 7.54 -14.91 12.29
CA ARG A 215 8.48 -15.89 11.73
C ARG A 215 9.23 -15.36 10.53
N ASP A 216 8.52 -14.57 9.73
CA ASP A 216 9.03 -13.79 8.60
C ASP A 216 8.12 -12.57 8.39
N HIS A 217 8.55 -11.64 7.55
CA HIS A 217 7.81 -10.42 7.26
C HIS A 217 6.79 -10.56 6.12
N TYR A 218 6.52 -11.77 5.62
CA TYR A 218 5.57 -12.00 4.52
C TYR A 218 4.17 -12.43 4.99
N LYS A 219 4.06 -12.85 6.23
CA LYS A 219 2.77 -13.21 6.85
C LYS A 219 2.33 -12.08 7.78
N TRP A 220 1.03 -11.77 7.73
CA TRP A 220 0.45 -10.84 8.69
C TRP A 220 0.67 -11.36 10.11
N ASN A 221 1.19 -10.54 10.99
CA ASN A 221 1.62 -10.91 12.31
C ASN A 221 1.15 -9.88 13.35
N LYS A 222 1.37 -10.12 14.63
CA LYS A 222 0.98 -9.21 15.72
C LYS A 222 1.53 -7.79 15.49
N TYR A 223 2.78 -7.66 15.07
CA TYR A 223 3.40 -6.34 14.88
C TYR A 223 2.87 -5.60 13.65
N ALA A 224 2.41 -6.31 12.62
CA ALA A 224 1.67 -5.71 11.51
C ALA A 224 0.33 -5.15 11.99
N THR A 225 -0.37 -5.86 12.89
CA THR A 225 -1.60 -5.37 13.53
C THR A 225 -1.32 -4.13 14.39
N LEU A 226 -0.24 -4.12 15.17
CA LEU A 226 0.14 -2.97 15.99
C LEU A 226 0.54 -1.75 15.13
N MET A 227 1.25 -1.95 14.02
CA MET A 227 1.54 -0.88 13.06
C MET A 227 0.28 -0.32 12.42
N LEU A 228 -0.66 -1.19 12.02
CA LEU A 228 -1.95 -0.75 11.52
C LEU A 228 -2.73 0.03 12.59
N LYS A 229 -2.77 -0.49 13.84
CA LYS A 229 -3.38 0.20 14.98
C LYS A 229 -2.82 1.60 15.14
N ALA A 230 -1.49 1.73 15.17
CA ALA A 230 -0.84 3.03 15.32
C ALA A 230 -1.22 3.99 14.18
N ASN A 231 -1.18 3.53 12.91
CA ASN A 231 -1.56 4.34 11.75
C ASN A 231 -3.03 4.78 11.81
N VAL A 232 -3.96 3.85 12.09
CA VAL A 232 -5.41 4.11 12.15
C VAL A 232 -5.73 5.10 13.28
N TYR A 233 -5.18 4.88 14.46
CA TYR A 233 -5.48 5.72 15.63
C TYR A 233 -4.83 7.10 15.52
N THR A 234 -3.61 7.23 14.96
CA THR A 234 -3.03 8.55 14.66
C THR A 234 -3.83 9.29 13.59
N PHE A 235 -4.32 8.58 12.57
CA PHE A 235 -5.17 9.18 11.55
C PHE A 235 -6.52 9.62 12.12
N ALA A 236 -7.20 8.78 12.88
CA ALA A 236 -8.49 9.08 13.52
C ALA A 236 -8.38 10.22 14.54
N ALA A 237 -7.24 10.34 15.23
CA ALA A 237 -7.00 11.42 16.16
C ALA A 237 -6.99 12.81 15.51
N ASN A 238 -6.57 12.88 14.25
CA ASN A 238 -6.23 14.12 13.56
C ASN A 238 -7.17 14.47 12.39
N VAL A 239 -7.90 13.52 11.83
CA VAL A 239 -8.66 13.74 10.58
C VAL A 239 -10.15 13.54 10.81
N THR A 240 -10.93 14.56 10.43
CA THR A 240 -12.40 14.45 10.35
C THR A 240 -12.78 14.02 8.95
N ILE A 241 -13.60 12.97 8.84
CA ILE A 241 -14.17 12.47 7.57
C ILE A 241 -15.67 12.25 7.75
N GLY A 242 -16.49 13.00 7.03
CA GLY A 242 -17.94 12.91 7.13
C GLY A 242 -18.42 13.14 8.57
N ASP A 243 -19.12 12.17 9.13
CA ASP A 243 -19.62 12.19 10.51
C ASP A 243 -18.58 11.70 11.56
N GLN A 244 -17.46 11.14 11.12
CA GLN A 244 -16.37 10.75 12.01
C GLN A 244 -15.51 11.97 12.35
N GLN A 245 -15.65 12.47 13.58
CA GLN A 245 -14.84 13.57 14.08
C GLN A 245 -13.46 13.10 14.52
N ALA A 246 -12.47 13.99 14.42
CA ALA A 246 -11.15 13.77 14.98
C ALA A 246 -11.24 13.54 16.51
N THR A 247 -10.62 12.45 16.99
CA THR A 247 -10.78 11.97 18.38
C THR A 247 -9.73 12.52 19.34
N GLY A 248 -8.63 13.09 18.83
CA GLY A 248 -7.61 13.76 19.63
C GLY A 248 -6.76 12.82 20.50
N SER A 249 -6.44 13.27 21.71
CA SER A 249 -5.40 12.68 22.55
C SER A 249 -5.65 11.23 22.99
N ALA A 250 -6.89 10.79 23.12
CA ALA A 250 -7.21 9.42 23.51
C ALA A 250 -6.71 8.39 22.48
N ASP A 251 -6.95 8.66 21.20
CA ASP A 251 -6.47 7.82 20.12
C ASP A 251 -4.95 7.93 19.94
N LEU A 252 -4.37 9.12 20.15
CA LEU A 252 -2.91 9.29 20.14
C LEU A 252 -2.23 8.44 21.24
N GLN A 253 -2.82 8.37 22.43
CA GLN A 253 -2.28 7.54 23.51
C GLN A 253 -2.35 6.04 23.17
N THR A 254 -3.41 5.62 22.50
CA THR A 254 -3.56 4.23 22.00
C THR A 254 -2.50 3.93 20.93
N ALA A 255 -2.28 4.85 20.00
CA ALA A 255 -1.23 4.72 18.97
C ALA A 255 0.17 4.65 19.61
N LYS A 256 0.45 5.53 20.60
CA LYS A 256 1.70 5.52 21.36
C LYS A 256 1.97 4.15 22.00
N THR A 257 0.97 3.59 22.68
CA THR A 257 1.10 2.27 23.33
C THR A 257 1.45 1.17 22.32
N ALA A 258 0.79 1.13 21.17
CA ALA A 258 1.08 0.15 20.12
C ALA A 258 2.50 0.31 19.55
N LEU A 259 2.96 1.54 19.33
CA LEU A 259 4.32 1.83 18.87
C LEU A 259 5.38 1.47 19.89
N GLN A 260 5.12 1.76 21.19
CA GLN A 260 6.03 1.37 22.27
C GLN A 260 6.22 -0.14 22.35
N GLU A 261 5.15 -0.93 22.15
CA GLU A 261 5.24 -2.38 22.13
C GLU A 261 6.14 -2.88 20.98
N ILE A 262 6.03 -2.29 19.80
CA ILE A 262 6.90 -2.62 18.67
C ILE A 262 8.35 -2.26 18.99
N ILE A 263 8.61 -1.03 19.44
CA ILE A 263 9.96 -0.53 19.71
C ILE A 263 10.62 -1.34 20.84
N ASN A 264 9.90 -1.63 21.90
CA ASN A 264 10.40 -2.36 23.06
C ASN A 264 10.54 -3.87 22.81
N SER A 265 9.97 -4.40 21.72
CA SER A 265 10.06 -5.83 21.39
C SER A 265 11.47 -6.30 21.09
N SER A 266 12.38 -5.39 20.71
CA SER A 266 13.74 -5.67 20.26
C SER A 266 13.82 -6.65 19.07
N LYS A 267 12.72 -6.82 18.32
CA LYS A 267 12.65 -7.69 17.14
C LYS A 267 13.03 -6.98 15.87
N PHE A 268 12.93 -5.67 15.87
CA PHE A 268 13.17 -4.82 14.74
C PHE A 268 14.25 -3.79 15.05
N GLU A 269 15.03 -3.47 14.05
CA GLU A 269 16.05 -2.43 14.13
C GLU A 269 16.22 -1.77 12.76
N LEU A 270 16.74 -0.53 12.73
CA LEU A 270 17.14 0.09 11.47
C LEU A 270 18.33 -0.70 10.91
N ASN A 271 18.28 -1.04 9.63
CA ASN A 271 19.44 -1.58 8.96
C ASN A 271 20.61 -0.59 9.02
N SER A 272 21.84 -1.08 9.05
CA SER A 272 23.03 -0.22 9.13
C SER A 272 23.15 0.76 7.96
N GLU A 273 22.62 0.39 6.80
CA GLU A 273 22.55 1.23 5.62
C GLU A 273 21.11 1.28 5.08
N PHE A 274 20.66 2.46 4.67
CA PHE A 274 19.29 2.69 4.19
C PHE A 274 18.87 1.74 3.06
N HIS A 275 19.75 1.56 2.06
CA HIS A 275 19.39 0.77 0.88
C HIS A 275 19.23 -0.73 1.15
N GLN A 276 19.76 -1.25 2.27
CA GLN A 276 19.62 -2.66 2.64
C GLN A 276 18.15 -3.08 2.78
N ALA A 277 17.28 -2.12 3.17
CA ALA A 277 15.84 -2.38 3.27
C ALA A 277 15.17 -2.73 1.92
N PHE A 278 15.83 -2.40 0.80
CA PHE A 278 15.27 -2.47 -0.56
C PHE A 278 16.09 -3.36 -1.50
N ARG A 279 17.00 -4.15 -0.96
CA ARG A 279 17.88 -5.03 -1.73
C ARG A 279 17.35 -6.45 -1.77
N SER A 280 17.36 -7.03 -2.97
CA SER A 280 16.94 -8.41 -3.20
C SER A 280 17.83 -9.45 -2.49
N ASP A 281 19.12 -9.20 -2.39
CA ASP A 281 20.10 -10.09 -1.74
C ASP A 281 20.12 -9.96 -0.21
N TYR A 282 19.42 -8.96 0.36
CA TYR A 282 19.38 -8.71 1.80
C TYR A 282 18.09 -9.15 2.49
N LYS A 283 17.10 -9.64 1.76
CA LYS A 283 15.75 -9.97 2.25
C LYS A 283 15.73 -10.77 3.55
N ARG A 284 16.52 -11.85 3.62
CA ARG A 284 16.55 -12.75 4.78
C ARG A 284 17.13 -12.12 6.04
N ASN A 285 17.97 -11.10 5.89
CA ASN A 285 18.66 -10.41 6.98
C ASN A 285 18.04 -9.06 7.31
N ASN A 286 16.91 -8.74 6.67
CA ASN A 286 16.27 -7.44 6.79
C ASN A 286 15.45 -7.35 8.08
N LYS A 287 16.03 -6.81 9.12
CA LYS A 287 15.40 -6.63 10.42
C LYS A 287 14.50 -5.39 10.49
N GLU A 288 14.51 -4.59 9.45
CA GLU A 288 13.69 -3.37 9.40
C GLU A 288 12.25 -3.65 8.95
N LEU A 289 12.00 -4.73 8.18
CA LEU A 289 10.68 -5.07 7.67
C LEU A 289 9.80 -5.72 8.74
N ILE A 290 8.68 -5.07 9.07
CA ILE A 290 7.64 -5.60 9.96
C ILE A 290 6.62 -6.41 9.16
N PHE A 291 6.21 -5.86 8.02
CA PHE A 291 5.36 -6.54 7.05
C PHE A 291 5.66 -6.06 5.64
N SER A 292 5.82 -6.98 4.71
CA SER A 292 6.08 -6.70 3.30
C SER A 292 5.41 -7.72 2.39
N VAL A 293 5.27 -7.37 1.12
CA VAL A 293 4.81 -8.29 0.08
C VAL A 293 6.00 -8.75 -0.77
N PRO A 294 6.15 -10.08 -0.99
CA PRO A 294 7.30 -10.61 -1.72
C PRO A 294 7.16 -10.40 -3.23
N PHE A 295 8.23 -9.92 -3.85
CA PHE A 295 8.44 -9.97 -5.30
C PHE A 295 9.68 -10.79 -5.57
N ASN A 296 9.61 -11.78 -6.46
CA ASN A 296 10.72 -12.69 -6.67
C ASN A 296 10.71 -13.36 -8.04
N LYS A 297 11.86 -13.92 -8.42
CA LYS A 297 12.06 -14.63 -9.69
C LYS A 297 11.25 -15.94 -9.76
N THR A 298 11.12 -16.65 -8.64
CA THR A 298 10.43 -17.96 -8.60
C THR A 298 8.97 -17.84 -9.02
N ASP A 299 8.27 -16.85 -8.46
CA ASP A 299 6.86 -16.58 -8.81
C ASP A 299 6.72 -15.81 -10.13
N LYS A 300 7.84 -15.33 -10.70
CA LYS A 300 7.87 -14.42 -11.86
C LYS A 300 7.03 -13.14 -11.65
N VAL A 301 6.94 -12.69 -10.42
CA VAL A 301 6.21 -11.46 -10.04
C VAL A 301 7.22 -10.43 -9.55
N TYR A 302 7.21 -9.26 -10.17
CA TYR A 302 8.17 -8.19 -9.94
C TYR A 302 7.47 -6.93 -9.47
N MET A 303 8.20 -6.09 -8.71
CA MET A 303 7.65 -4.85 -8.16
C MET A 303 7.19 -3.93 -9.30
N PRO A 304 5.93 -3.49 -9.27
CA PRO A 304 5.36 -2.65 -10.32
C PRO A 304 5.89 -1.20 -10.25
N PHE A 305 5.72 -0.46 -11.34
CA PHE A 305 6.02 0.97 -11.49
C PHE A 305 7.50 1.38 -11.42
N ILE A 306 8.43 0.55 -10.93
CA ILE A 306 9.84 0.94 -10.85
C ILE A 306 10.38 1.25 -12.26
N SER A 307 10.08 0.40 -13.25
CA SER A 307 10.45 0.65 -14.64
C SER A 307 9.85 1.95 -15.22
N SER A 308 8.78 2.44 -14.61
CA SER A 308 8.14 3.71 -14.98
C SER A 308 8.81 4.95 -14.36
N CYS A 309 9.81 4.74 -13.51
CA CYS A 309 10.64 5.82 -12.95
C CYS A 309 12.06 5.84 -13.52
N LEU A 310 12.31 5.05 -14.59
CA LEU A 310 13.63 4.85 -15.19
C LEU A 310 13.59 5.10 -16.69
N ALA A 311 14.69 5.58 -17.25
CA ALA A 311 14.80 5.85 -18.68
C ALA A 311 15.01 4.57 -19.50
N GLN A 312 14.64 4.62 -20.77
CA GLN A 312 15.05 3.61 -21.75
C GLN A 312 16.58 3.64 -21.93
N SER A 313 17.16 2.51 -22.26
CA SER A 313 18.62 2.37 -22.38
C SER A 313 19.26 3.34 -23.39
N ASN A 314 18.60 3.60 -24.52
CA ASN A 314 19.07 4.55 -25.52
C ASN A 314 19.06 6.00 -25.01
N PHE A 315 18.03 6.43 -24.28
CA PHE A 315 17.97 7.75 -23.67
C PHE A 315 18.97 7.88 -22.52
N PHE A 316 19.08 6.84 -21.70
CA PHE A 316 20.05 6.84 -20.61
C PHE A 316 21.48 7.02 -21.11
N THR A 317 21.87 6.29 -22.15
CA THR A 317 23.21 6.41 -22.76
C THR A 317 23.43 7.74 -23.50
N ALA A 318 22.37 8.50 -23.80
CA ALA A 318 22.48 9.84 -24.32
C ALA A 318 22.65 10.91 -23.21
N ALA A 319 22.43 10.56 -21.96
CA ALA A 319 22.48 11.47 -20.80
C ALA A 319 23.88 11.57 -20.17
N TYR A 320 24.02 12.51 -19.25
CA TYR A 320 25.24 12.81 -18.53
C TYR A 320 24.99 12.82 -17.03
N GLY A 321 25.99 12.40 -16.24
CA GLY A 321 26.01 12.60 -14.80
C GLY A 321 26.23 14.07 -14.42
N LEU A 322 26.16 14.36 -13.12
CA LEU A 322 26.47 15.70 -12.60
C LEU A 322 27.93 16.12 -12.84
N ASP A 323 28.82 15.13 -13.00
CA ASP A 323 30.23 15.32 -13.35
C ASP A 323 30.46 15.62 -14.84
N ASN A 324 29.40 15.82 -15.61
CA ASN A 324 29.38 16.04 -17.06
C ASN A 324 29.93 14.88 -17.90
N LYS A 325 30.16 13.71 -17.28
CA LYS A 325 30.55 12.53 -18.04
C LYS A 325 29.31 11.81 -18.59
N LYS A 326 29.46 11.34 -19.82
CA LYS A 326 28.42 10.56 -20.49
C LYS A 326 28.14 9.27 -19.73
N LEU A 327 26.88 8.96 -19.51
CA LEU A 327 26.46 7.75 -18.83
C LEU A 327 26.73 6.52 -19.69
N LYS A 328 27.07 5.41 -19.02
CA LYS A 328 27.30 4.12 -19.65
C LYS A 328 26.40 3.09 -18.98
N LEU A 329 25.93 2.13 -19.74
CA LEU A 329 25.24 0.97 -19.19
C LEU A 329 26.26 0.02 -18.57
N ASP A 330 25.94 -0.48 -17.39
CA ASP A 330 26.73 -1.49 -16.70
C ASP A 330 25.82 -2.67 -16.36
N ASN A 331 26.12 -3.82 -16.91
CA ASN A 331 25.38 -5.06 -16.70
C ASN A 331 25.93 -5.86 -15.50
N SER A 332 26.78 -5.25 -14.67
CA SER A 332 27.42 -5.97 -13.54
C SER A 332 26.44 -6.36 -12.43
N GLY A 333 25.21 -5.89 -12.49
CA GLY A 333 24.19 -6.10 -11.45
C GLY A 333 24.52 -5.43 -10.12
N LYS A 334 25.62 -4.67 -10.05
CA LYS A 334 25.98 -3.92 -8.86
C LYS A 334 25.02 -2.75 -8.65
N TYR A 335 24.68 -2.55 -7.41
CA TYR A 335 23.84 -1.46 -6.98
C TYR A 335 24.42 -0.12 -7.42
N GLY A 336 23.77 0.48 -8.31
CA GLY A 336 24.16 1.82 -8.76
C GLY A 336 24.30 1.90 -10.25
N THR A 337 23.65 2.64 -10.87
CA THR A 337 23.90 3.54 -11.98
C THR A 337 23.65 3.04 -13.39
N ASN A 338 23.91 1.78 -13.74
CA ASN A 338 24.11 1.55 -15.16
C ASN A 338 23.51 0.24 -15.65
N THR A 339 22.62 -0.32 -14.88
CA THR A 339 21.93 -1.55 -15.28
C THR A 339 21.04 -1.26 -16.47
N LEU A 340 21.07 -2.12 -17.44
CA LEU A 340 20.12 -2.14 -18.56
C LEU A 340 18.70 -2.31 -18.02
N ILE A 341 18.10 -1.20 -17.65
CA ILE A 341 16.72 -1.19 -17.19
C ILE A 341 15.91 -0.69 -18.36
N ASN A 342 15.15 -1.60 -18.90
CA ASN A 342 14.21 -1.27 -19.94
C ASN A 342 13.00 -0.57 -19.29
N GLY A 343 13.12 0.73 -19.08
CA GLY A 343 12.10 1.59 -18.48
C GLY A 343 11.58 2.62 -19.46
N ILE A 344 10.51 3.29 -19.10
CA ILE A 344 10.01 4.50 -19.75
C ILE A 344 9.64 5.47 -18.64
N VAL A 345 10.19 6.69 -18.63
CA VAL A 345 9.90 7.66 -17.57
C VAL A 345 8.44 8.09 -17.66
N ARG A 346 7.61 7.53 -16.80
CA ARG A 346 6.21 7.90 -16.61
C ARG A 346 5.96 8.67 -15.32
N TYR A 347 6.89 8.57 -14.38
CA TYR A 347 6.88 9.28 -13.10
C TYR A 347 8.26 9.86 -12.86
N GLN A 348 8.34 11.17 -12.70
CA GLN A 348 9.58 11.88 -12.44
C GLN A 348 9.45 12.68 -11.15
N TYR A 349 10.40 12.49 -10.23
CA TYR A 349 10.44 13.28 -9.00
C TYR A 349 10.92 14.69 -9.28
N LYS A 350 10.39 15.64 -8.50
CA LYS A 350 10.73 17.06 -8.64
C LYS A 350 12.19 17.32 -8.28
N GLU A 351 12.86 18.16 -9.07
CA GLU A 351 14.22 18.62 -8.81
C GLU A 351 14.38 19.22 -7.43
N THR A 352 13.44 20.10 -7.02
CA THR A 352 13.49 20.80 -5.73
C THR A 352 13.36 19.86 -4.54
N PHE A 353 12.67 18.74 -4.70
CA PHE A 353 12.65 17.69 -3.68
C PHE A 353 14.02 17.00 -3.56
N TRP A 354 14.61 16.58 -4.65
CA TRP A 354 15.96 16.01 -4.63
C TRP A 354 16.98 16.97 -4.00
N ARG A 355 16.90 18.27 -4.30
CA ARG A 355 17.76 19.31 -3.72
C ARG A 355 17.49 19.60 -2.24
N SER A 356 16.39 19.14 -1.69
CA SER A 356 16.10 19.27 -0.25
C SER A 356 16.93 18.33 0.63
N PHE A 357 17.58 17.33 0.02
CA PHE A 357 18.51 16.48 0.73
C PHE A 357 19.86 17.20 0.91
N ASP A 358 20.41 17.11 2.11
CA ASP A 358 21.80 17.47 2.36
C ASP A 358 22.73 16.53 1.56
N GLU A 359 23.88 17.03 1.13
CA GLU A 359 24.84 16.23 0.36
C GLU A 359 25.41 15.06 1.16
N LYS A 360 25.43 15.16 2.47
CA LYS A 360 25.87 14.10 3.38
C LYS A 360 24.79 13.09 3.72
N ASP A 361 23.51 13.37 3.36
CA ASP A 361 22.41 12.43 3.57
C ASP A 361 22.53 11.29 2.56
N THR A 362 22.95 10.13 3.02
CA THR A 362 23.20 8.95 2.17
C THR A 362 21.95 8.48 1.44
N ARG A 363 20.74 8.80 1.97
CA ARG A 363 19.47 8.46 1.33
C ARG A 363 19.31 9.14 -0.02
N ARG A 364 19.88 10.34 -0.23
CA ARG A 364 19.82 11.05 -1.50
C ARG A 364 20.32 10.19 -2.65
N ASP A 365 21.54 9.74 -2.55
CA ASP A 365 22.22 8.99 -3.62
C ASP A 365 21.86 7.50 -3.63
N GLN A 366 21.24 7.01 -2.57
CA GLN A 366 20.67 5.65 -2.50
C GLN A 366 19.23 5.58 -3.03
N THR A 367 18.53 6.72 -3.05
CA THR A 367 17.14 6.81 -3.57
C THR A 367 17.11 7.25 -5.03
N PHE A 368 18.00 8.17 -5.42
CA PHE A 368 17.90 8.87 -6.68
C PHE A 368 19.17 8.78 -7.52
N PHE A 369 18.95 8.91 -8.81
CA PHE A 369 19.99 9.03 -9.82
C PHE A 369 19.72 10.29 -10.67
N PRO A 370 20.43 11.41 -10.41
CA PRO A 370 20.28 12.64 -11.19
C PRO A 370 20.95 12.51 -12.55
N VAL A 371 20.28 13.01 -13.60
CA VAL A 371 20.77 12.99 -14.98
C VAL A 371 20.62 14.36 -15.63
N LYS A 372 21.53 14.66 -16.57
CA LYS A 372 21.49 15.82 -17.45
C LYS A 372 21.39 15.37 -18.91
N THR A 373 20.59 16.07 -19.70
CA THR A 373 20.51 15.81 -21.16
C THR A 373 21.52 16.63 -21.95
N ASP A 374 22.04 17.73 -21.36
CA ASP A 374 23.10 18.56 -21.92
C ASP A 374 24.23 18.76 -20.88
N PRO A 375 25.49 18.35 -21.18
CA PRO A 375 26.60 18.48 -20.25
C PRO A 375 27.00 19.92 -19.97
N LYS A 376 26.64 20.85 -20.87
CA LYS A 376 26.96 22.28 -20.76
C LYS A 376 25.89 23.08 -20.02
N SER A 377 24.70 22.52 -19.86
CA SER A 377 23.62 23.20 -19.14
C SER A 377 23.82 23.11 -17.62
N GLU A 378 23.23 24.06 -16.91
CA GLU A 378 23.00 23.89 -15.49
C GLU A 378 22.10 22.67 -15.24
N ALA A 379 22.29 22.00 -14.11
CA ALA A 379 21.47 20.85 -13.73
C ALA A 379 20.11 21.35 -13.18
N THR A 380 19.28 21.93 -14.05
CA THR A 380 17.97 22.48 -13.70
C THR A 380 17.02 22.51 -14.90
N GLY A 381 15.74 22.57 -14.62
CA GLY A 381 14.68 22.69 -15.64
C GLY A 381 14.63 21.48 -16.59
N SER A 382 14.30 21.73 -17.85
CA SER A 382 14.10 20.69 -18.88
C SER A 382 15.34 19.84 -19.20
N ASN A 383 16.53 20.30 -18.79
CA ASN A 383 17.78 19.57 -18.98
C ASN A 383 18.19 18.69 -17.80
N PHE A 384 17.39 18.66 -16.74
CA PHE A 384 17.69 17.92 -15.53
C PHE A 384 16.54 17.05 -15.10
N GLY A 385 16.83 15.78 -14.81
CA GLY A 385 15.86 14.82 -14.29
C GLY A 385 16.41 14.02 -13.13
N VAL A 386 15.49 13.48 -12.34
CA VAL A 386 15.80 12.65 -11.18
C VAL A 386 15.11 11.30 -11.38
N LEU A 387 15.90 10.26 -11.60
CA LEU A 387 15.45 8.89 -11.78
C LEU A 387 15.45 8.15 -10.43
N LEU A 388 14.52 7.22 -10.25
CA LEU A 388 14.45 6.41 -9.02
C LEU A 388 15.51 5.31 -9.05
N LYS A 389 16.20 5.11 -7.92
CA LYS A 389 17.22 4.07 -7.74
C LYS A 389 16.91 3.14 -6.57
N LYS A 390 16.04 3.55 -5.67
CA LYS A 390 15.79 2.93 -4.36
C LYS A 390 15.55 1.42 -4.42
N PHE A 391 14.82 0.92 -5.40
CA PHE A 391 14.50 -0.48 -5.61
C PHE A 391 15.24 -1.03 -6.83
N ALA A 392 16.57 -1.03 -6.77
CA ALA A 392 17.40 -1.33 -7.93
C ALA A 392 17.18 -2.73 -8.53
N GLY A 393 16.71 -3.71 -7.72
CA GLY A 393 16.48 -5.07 -8.20
C GLY A 393 17.76 -5.84 -8.50
N THR A 394 17.64 -6.92 -9.29
CA THR A 394 18.73 -7.83 -9.61
C THR A 394 18.89 -8.01 -11.12
N TYR A 395 20.15 -7.99 -11.60
CA TYR A 395 20.46 -8.41 -12.96
C TYR A 395 20.72 -9.93 -12.97
N TYR A 396 19.87 -10.67 -13.68
CA TYR A 396 19.97 -12.12 -13.83
C TYR A 396 20.80 -12.46 -15.06
N THR A 397 22.05 -12.84 -14.85
CA THR A 397 23.02 -13.14 -15.93
C THR A 397 22.61 -14.33 -16.79
N ASP A 398 21.93 -15.30 -16.20
CA ASP A 398 21.38 -16.49 -16.88
C ASP A 398 20.23 -16.16 -17.85
N GLU A 399 19.49 -15.08 -17.58
CA GLU A 399 18.40 -14.61 -18.44
C GLU A 399 18.79 -13.40 -19.30
N GLY A 400 19.89 -12.73 -18.98
CA GLY A 400 20.30 -11.49 -19.63
C GLY A 400 19.36 -10.30 -19.34
N VAL A 401 18.61 -10.33 -18.23
CA VAL A 401 17.58 -9.33 -17.92
C VAL A 401 17.68 -8.80 -16.51
N HIS A 402 17.24 -7.55 -16.34
CA HIS A 402 17.07 -6.93 -15.03
C HIS A 402 15.65 -7.14 -14.52
N ARG A 403 15.50 -7.48 -13.23
CA ARG A 403 14.21 -7.69 -12.57
C ARG A 403 14.13 -6.89 -11.27
N PHE A 404 12.98 -6.28 -11.01
CA PHE A 404 12.70 -5.56 -9.77
C PHE A 404 12.09 -6.52 -8.75
N ASP A 405 12.93 -7.30 -8.13
CA ASP A 405 12.58 -8.39 -7.23
C ASP A 405 12.83 -8.09 -5.75
N ALA A 406 13.02 -6.82 -5.39
CA ALA A 406 13.04 -6.39 -3.99
C ALA A 406 11.65 -6.55 -3.35
N ASP A 407 11.59 -6.78 -2.03
CA ASP A 407 10.32 -6.82 -1.31
C ASP A 407 9.64 -5.45 -1.30
N GLY A 408 8.31 -5.45 -1.38
CA GLY A 408 7.49 -4.25 -1.25
C GLY A 408 7.15 -3.98 0.22
N PRO A 409 7.76 -2.99 0.89
CA PRO A 409 7.46 -2.70 2.27
C PRO A 409 6.03 -2.20 2.44
N VAL A 410 5.29 -2.77 3.38
CA VAL A 410 4.00 -2.24 3.84
C VAL A 410 4.21 -1.51 5.17
N PHE A 411 4.94 -2.13 6.11
CA PHE A 411 5.33 -1.53 7.38
C PHE A 411 6.81 -1.80 7.65
N ARG A 412 7.54 -0.74 8.04
CA ARG A 412 8.96 -0.80 8.42
C ARG A 412 9.21 -0.18 9.78
N TYR A 413 10.28 -0.58 10.45
CA TYR A 413 10.67 -0.04 11.75
C TYR A 413 10.93 1.48 11.71
N ALA A 414 11.50 1.98 10.61
CA ALA A 414 11.63 3.43 10.40
C ALA A 414 10.28 4.15 10.45
N GLU A 415 9.19 3.52 9.97
CA GLU A 415 7.84 4.08 10.09
C GLU A 415 7.35 4.10 11.55
N ALA A 416 7.65 3.05 12.32
CA ALA A 416 7.31 3.03 13.74
C ALA A 416 8.00 4.19 14.50
N LEU A 417 9.26 4.47 14.18
CA LEU A 417 10.01 5.58 14.78
C LEU A 417 9.45 6.95 14.38
N LEU A 418 9.22 7.19 13.09
CA LEU A 418 8.70 8.50 12.65
C LEU A 418 7.25 8.73 13.04
N LEU A 419 6.43 7.67 13.07
CA LEU A 419 5.07 7.78 13.58
C LEU A 419 5.05 8.02 15.10
N MET A 420 5.99 7.42 15.85
CA MET A 420 6.17 7.73 17.28
C MET A 420 6.59 9.19 17.48
N ALA A 421 7.50 9.71 16.65
CA ALA A 421 7.87 11.13 16.69
C ALA A 421 6.66 12.04 16.47
N GLU A 422 5.81 11.68 15.49
CA GLU A 422 4.56 12.42 15.21
C GLU A 422 3.61 12.38 16.39
N VAL A 423 3.36 11.21 16.97
CA VAL A 423 2.46 11.02 18.11
C VAL A 423 2.98 11.76 19.35
N GLU A 424 4.29 11.70 19.65
CA GLU A 424 4.89 12.45 20.76
C GLU A 424 4.72 13.96 20.56
N ASN A 425 5.02 14.46 19.37
CA ASN A 425 4.82 15.87 19.03
C ASN A 425 3.35 16.30 19.17
N ASP A 426 2.40 15.46 18.72
CA ASP A 426 0.97 15.75 18.83
C ASP A 426 0.48 15.77 20.27
N LEU A 427 1.06 14.94 21.14
CA LEU A 427 0.83 14.92 22.59
C LEU A 427 1.56 16.04 23.34
N GLY A 428 2.39 16.85 22.65
CA GLY A 428 3.15 17.95 23.26
C GLY A 428 4.47 17.51 23.91
N ASN A 429 4.95 16.31 23.62
CA ASN A 429 6.21 15.77 24.10
C ASN A 429 7.36 16.03 23.09
N ASP A 430 8.58 15.71 23.50
CA ASP A 430 9.79 15.85 22.68
C ASP A 430 9.94 14.69 21.69
N PRO A 431 9.87 14.93 20.35
CA PRO A 431 10.03 13.89 19.31
C PRO A 431 11.50 13.63 18.93
N SER A 432 12.45 14.40 19.46
CA SER A 432 13.84 14.47 18.95
C SER A 432 14.57 13.13 18.98
N THR A 433 14.30 12.30 19.98
CA THR A 433 14.92 10.97 20.10
C THR A 433 14.67 10.11 18.87
N TYR A 434 13.46 10.08 18.35
CA TYR A 434 13.08 9.24 17.20
C TYR A 434 13.57 9.84 15.87
N ILE A 435 13.52 11.16 15.72
CA ILE A 435 14.08 11.88 14.58
C ILE A 435 15.59 11.60 14.48
N ASN A 436 16.30 11.65 15.60
CA ASN A 436 17.74 11.48 15.66
C ASN A 436 18.18 10.06 15.31
N GLN A 437 17.43 9.03 15.65
CA GLN A 437 17.73 7.66 15.21
C GLN A 437 17.73 7.54 13.68
N ILE A 438 16.76 8.15 13.03
CA ILE A 438 16.68 8.16 11.54
C ILE A 438 17.86 8.93 10.95
N ARG A 439 18.20 10.10 11.53
CA ARG A 439 19.34 10.92 11.07
C ARG A 439 20.67 10.23 11.28
N GLU A 440 20.88 9.58 12.41
CA GLU A 440 22.10 8.86 12.70
C GLU A 440 22.35 7.77 11.65
N ARG A 441 21.33 6.98 11.27
CA ARG A 441 21.44 6.01 10.20
C ARG A 441 21.71 6.66 8.84
N ALA A 442 21.09 7.82 8.55
CA ALA A 442 21.20 8.49 7.26
C ALA A 442 22.55 9.18 7.04
N TYR A 443 23.16 9.73 8.07
CA TYR A 443 24.37 10.54 7.99
C TYR A 443 25.60 9.87 8.63
N GLY A 444 25.42 8.83 9.45
CA GLY A 444 26.48 8.23 10.24
C GLY A 444 26.93 9.12 11.41
N LYS A 445 28.18 8.90 11.87
CA LYS A 445 28.75 9.69 12.98
C LYS A 445 28.80 11.18 12.62
N GLY A 446 28.37 12.02 13.56
CA GLY A 446 28.34 13.47 13.36
C GLY A 446 27.12 13.96 12.59
N TYR A 447 26.04 13.20 12.60
CA TYR A 447 24.76 13.61 12.01
C TYR A 447 24.27 14.94 12.60
N PRO A 448 23.49 15.72 11.86
CA PRO A 448 22.92 16.98 12.37
C PRO A 448 21.84 16.68 13.40
N VAL A 449 22.22 16.78 14.68
CA VAL A 449 21.32 16.50 15.81
C VAL A 449 20.13 17.45 15.78
N TYR A 450 18.93 16.87 15.85
CA TYR A 450 17.69 17.64 16.01
C TYR A 450 17.40 17.86 17.48
N ALA A 451 17.15 19.10 17.85
CA ALA A 451 16.66 19.49 19.17
C ALA A 451 15.17 19.82 19.09
N ASN A 452 14.44 19.53 20.16
CA ASN A 452 13.02 19.85 20.29
C ASN A 452 12.75 21.34 20.05
N ARG A 453 11.69 21.65 19.32
CA ARG A 453 11.27 23.01 18.97
C ARG A 453 9.77 23.19 19.18
N SER A 454 9.19 24.23 18.58
CA SER A 454 7.74 24.38 18.54
C SER A 454 7.06 23.20 17.86
N LYS A 455 5.80 22.95 18.21
CA LYS A 455 5.01 21.84 17.62
C LYS A 455 5.04 21.84 16.09
N TYR A 456 4.90 23.01 15.47
CA TYR A 456 4.90 23.11 14.01
C TYR A 456 6.29 22.87 13.41
N GLU A 457 7.36 23.40 13.99
CA GLU A 457 8.72 23.13 13.52
C GLU A 457 9.08 21.65 13.67
N ASN A 458 8.65 20.99 14.74
CA ASN A 458 8.77 19.55 14.91
C ASN A 458 7.99 18.81 13.81
N THR A 459 6.75 19.23 13.50
CA THR A 459 5.95 18.63 12.41
C THR A 459 6.66 18.74 11.06
N GLN A 460 7.25 19.90 10.76
CA GLN A 460 8.01 20.08 9.52
C GLN A 460 9.28 19.20 9.48
N ALA A 461 9.98 19.06 10.59
CA ALA A 461 11.16 18.21 10.70
C ALA A 461 10.79 16.72 10.51
N ILE A 462 9.73 16.25 11.15
CA ILE A 462 9.22 14.88 11.02
C ILE A 462 8.81 14.60 9.58
N LEU A 463 8.04 15.52 8.96
CA LEU A 463 7.64 15.37 7.55
C LEU A 463 8.85 15.35 6.62
N SER A 464 9.87 16.18 6.87
CA SER A 464 11.11 16.20 6.07
C SER A 464 11.86 14.87 6.15
N GLU A 465 11.93 14.24 7.33
CA GLU A 465 12.52 12.90 7.44
C GLU A 465 11.65 11.85 6.77
N LEU A 466 10.32 11.93 6.91
CA LEU A 466 9.37 11.02 6.26
C LEU A 466 9.49 11.11 4.73
N ASP A 467 9.54 12.32 4.17
CA ASP A 467 9.69 12.56 2.73
C ASP A 467 10.96 11.88 2.17
N LYS A 468 12.09 12.00 2.90
CA LYS A 468 13.37 11.40 2.49
C LYS A 468 13.40 9.87 2.67
N GLU A 469 12.72 9.38 3.69
CA GLU A 469 12.72 7.98 4.09
C GLU A 469 11.79 7.12 3.22
N PHE A 470 10.59 7.61 2.92
CA PHE A 470 9.51 6.82 2.33
C PHE A 470 9.19 7.15 0.87
N VAL A 471 10.17 7.66 0.11
CA VAL A 471 10.04 7.82 -1.35
C VAL A 471 9.58 6.50 -1.97
N PHE A 472 8.53 6.55 -2.77
CA PHE A 472 7.98 5.40 -3.48
C PHE A 472 7.35 4.31 -2.57
N GLU A 473 6.99 4.62 -1.33
CA GLU A 473 6.33 3.70 -0.41
C GLU A 473 4.87 4.07 -0.09
N GLY A 474 4.33 5.10 -0.75
CA GLY A 474 2.91 5.46 -0.64
C GLY A 474 2.49 5.99 0.73
N LYS A 475 3.37 6.67 1.48
CA LYS A 475 3.07 7.15 2.83
C LYS A 475 2.67 8.62 2.89
N ARG A 476 3.22 9.43 2.01
CA ARG A 476 3.20 10.89 2.14
C ARG A 476 1.81 11.51 2.15
N TRP A 477 0.93 11.09 1.25
CA TRP A 477 -0.42 11.67 1.18
C TRP A 477 -1.17 11.52 2.50
N PHE A 478 -1.12 10.34 3.10
CA PHE A 478 -1.78 10.08 4.38
C PHE A 478 -1.14 10.87 5.54
N ALA A 479 0.19 11.09 5.51
CA ALA A 479 0.87 11.96 6.47
C ALA A 479 0.42 13.42 6.32
N LEU A 480 0.34 13.94 5.11
CA LEU A 480 -0.13 15.30 4.84
C LEU A 480 -1.56 15.54 5.30
N LEU A 481 -2.45 14.54 5.15
CA LEU A 481 -3.83 14.63 5.61
C LEU A 481 -3.94 14.79 7.13
N ARG A 482 -3.13 14.03 7.89
CA ARG A 482 -3.25 13.97 9.36
C ARG A 482 -2.37 14.99 10.08
N MET A 483 -1.18 15.32 9.58
CA MET A 483 -0.29 16.30 10.17
C MET A 483 -0.86 17.72 10.07
N LYS A 484 -0.58 18.55 11.08
CA LYS A 484 -1.17 19.89 11.20
C LYS A 484 -0.14 21.00 11.01
N SER A 485 -0.55 22.02 10.29
CA SER A 485 0.15 23.31 10.16
C SER A 485 0.00 24.15 11.44
N ALA A 486 0.70 25.28 11.51
CA ALA A 486 0.66 26.18 12.66
C ALA A 486 -0.76 26.67 13.01
N ASN A 487 -1.66 26.73 12.04
CA ASN A 487 -3.06 27.13 12.25
C ASN A 487 -4.02 25.94 12.50
N GLY A 488 -3.48 24.73 12.73
CA GLY A 488 -4.26 23.52 13.03
C GLY A 488 -4.92 22.86 11.83
N LYS A 489 -4.69 23.34 10.61
CA LYS A 489 -5.22 22.74 9.38
C LYS A 489 -4.30 21.61 8.86
N SER A 490 -4.85 20.73 8.02
CA SER A 490 -4.07 19.70 7.33
C SER A 490 -2.93 20.31 6.52
N LEU A 491 -1.77 19.65 6.49
CA LEU A 491 -0.61 20.12 5.73
C LEU A 491 -0.83 20.12 4.20
N VAL A 492 -1.87 19.49 3.67
CA VAL A 492 -2.20 19.60 2.24
C VAL A 492 -2.49 21.05 1.82
N PHE A 493 -2.90 21.90 2.77
CA PHE A 493 -3.19 23.32 2.57
C PHE A 493 -2.00 24.25 2.87
N ASP A 494 -0.86 23.70 3.27
CA ASP A 494 0.32 24.46 3.63
C ASP A 494 1.33 24.52 2.48
N ALA A 495 1.57 25.70 1.93
CA ALA A 495 2.54 25.91 0.87
C ALA A 495 3.97 25.52 1.27
N ALA A 496 4.32 25.60 2.57
CA ALA A 496 5.68 25.34 3.05
C ALA A 496 6.11 23.88 2.82
N VAL A 497 5.17 22.93 2.75
CA VAL A 497 5.45 21.50 2.59
C VAL A 497 5.44 21.00 1.15
N ASN A 498 5.03 21.84 0.19
CA ASN A 498 5.07 21.46 -1.22
C ASN A 498 6.41 21.84 -1.86
N TYR A 499 6.82 21.04 -2.82
CA TYR A 499 8.03 21.27 -3.61
C TYR A 499 7.62 21.82 -4.98
N PRO A 500 8.08 23.02 -5.39
CA PRO A 500 7.86 23.48 -6.75
C PRO A 500 8.63 22.60 -7.73
N PHE A 501 8.17 22.48 -8.97
CA PHE A 501 8.84 21.65 -9.98
C PHE A 501 10.24 22.22 -10.30
N ILE A 502 10.33 23.54 -10.46
CA ILE A 502 11.56 24.26 -10.81
C ILE A 502 12.01 25.14 -9.64
N ARG A 503 13.32 25.27 -9.48
CA ARG A 503 13.95 26.16 -8.51
C ARG A 503 13.57 27.63 -8.78
N GLY A 504 13.26 28.36 -7.71
CA GLY A 504 12.92 29.79 -7.77
C GLY A 504 11.44 30.10 -8.01
N VAL A 505 10.62 29.08 -8.29
CA VAL A 505 9.17 29.24 -8.34
C VAL A 505 8.60 29.26 -6.90
N ALA A 506 7.62 30.13 -6.67
CA ALA A 506 6.94 30.22 -5.39
C ALA A 506 6.22 28.90 -5.04
N ARG A 507 6.28 28.50 -3.77
CA ARG A 507 5.54 27.34 -3.28
C ARG A 507 4.04 27.66 -3.19
N THR A 508 3.22 26.74 -3.63
CA THR A 508 1.77 26.78 -3.49
C THR A 508 1.30 25.59 -2.68
N PRO A 509 0.16 25.64 -2.00
CA PRO A 509 -0.42 24.45 -1.36
C PRO A 509 -0.62 23.31 -2.36
N ILE A 510 -0.61 22.08 -1.90
CA ILE A 510 -0.96 20.90 -2.71
C ILE A 510 -2.45 20.95 -3.09
N LEU A 511 -3.30 21.33 -2.13
CA LEU A 511 -4.70 21.65 -2.36
C LEU A 511 -5.01 23.05 -1.85
N PRO A 512 -5.77 23.88 -2.59
CA PRO A 512 -6.35 25.09 -2.03
C PRO A 512 -7.48 24.72 -1.04
N GLU A 513 -7.67 25.52 0.01
CA GLU A 513 -8.72 25.26 1.01
C GLU A 513 -10.13 25.22 0.41
N SER A 514 -10.38 25.96 -0.65
CA SER A 514 -11.65 25.92 -1.39
C SER A 514 -11.97 24.55 -2.01
N GLU A 515 -10.98 23.70 -2.14
CA GLU A 515 -11.10 22.32 -2.67
C GLU A 515 -10.88 21.25 -1.59
N ALA A 516 -11.14 21.58 -0.33
CA ALA A 516 -10.95 20.66 0.80
C ALA A 516 -11.69 19.32 0.64
N TYR A 517 -12.82 19.30 -0.10
CA TYR A 517 -13.54 18.07 -0.41
C TYR A 517 -12.68 17.05 -1.17
N LYS A 518 -11.66 17.51 -1.92
CA LYS A 518 -10.69 16.66 -2.62
C LYS A 518 -9.72 15.93 -1.69
N MET A 519 -9.73 16.19 -0.39
CA MET A 519 -9.01 15.32 0.56
C MET A 519 -9.47 13.87 0.44
N GLN A 520 -10.72 13.66 0.05
CA GLN A 520 -11.27 12.37 -0.35
C GLN A 520 -11.38 12.27 -1.87
N TRP A 521 -11.52 11.05 -2.35
CA TRP A 521 -11.60 10.76 -3.77
C TRP A 521 -13.05 10.66 -4.24
N PRO A 522 -13.32 11.03 -5.51
CA PRO A 522 -14.64 10.78 -6.08
C PRO A 522 -14.88 9.28 -6.28
N VAL A 523 -16.12 8.88 -6.22
CA VAL A 523 -16.56 7.55 -6.66
C VAL A 523 -16.64 7.56 -8.18
N SER A 524 -16.13 6.53 -8.85
CA SER A 524 -16.21 6.44 -10.31
C SER A 524 -17.65 6.29 -10.80
N VAL A 525 -17.93 6.88 -11.96
CA VAL A 525 -19.24 6.74 -12.63
C VAL A 525 -19.58 5.25 -12.82
N GLY A 526 -18.59 4.42 -13.18
CA GLY A 526 -18.80 2.98 -13.33
C GLY A 526 -19.28 2.29 -12.05
N THR A 527 -18.77 2.70 -10.89
CA THR A 527 -19.23 2.16 -9.60
C THR A 527 -20.70 2.51 -9.35
N MET A 528 -21.09 3.77 -9.55
CA MET A 528 -22.47 4.24 -9.33
C MET A 528 -23.46 3.67 -10.36
N THR A 529 -23.00 3.44 -11.59
CA THR A 529 -23.83 2.80 -12.62
C THR A 529 -24.08 1.33 -12.30
N ASN A 530 -23.06 0.63 -11.78
CA ASN A 530 -23.20 -0.77 -11.40
C ASN A 530 -24.03 -0.99 -10.13
N ASP A 531 -24.02 -0.02 -9.21
CA ASP A 531 -24.83 -0.03 -8.00
C ASP A 531 -25.41 1.37 -7.72
N PRO A 532 -26.65 1.63 -8.14
CA PRO A 532 -27.33 2.93 -7.95
C PRO A 532 -27.55 3.33 -6.48
N ALA A 533 -27.40 2.42 -5.52
CA ALA A 533 -27.45 2.74 -4.09
C ALA A 533 -26.21 3.54 -3.63
N ILE A 534 -25.11 3.47 -4.39
CA ILE A 534 -23.87 4.17 -4.09
C ILE A 534 -23.99 5.62 -4.57
N LYS A 535 -23.82 6.55 -3.63
CA LYS A 535 -23.81 7.99 -3.92
C LYS A 535 -22.38 8.51 -4.04
N GLN A 536 -22.24 9.63 -4.76
CA GLN A 536 -20.95 10.30 -4.94
C GLN A 536 -20.37 10.76 -3.59
N THR A 537 -19.06 10.93 -3.55
CA THR A 537 -18.39 11.62 -2.43
C THR A 537 -18.81 13.09 -2.41
N PRO A 538 -19.25 13.64 -1.26
CA PRO A 538 -19.69 15.03 -1.17
C PRO A 538 -18.65 16.02 -1.72
N GLY A 539 -19.12 16.99 -2.49
CA GLY A 539 -18.28 18.00 -3.17
C GLY A 539 -17.91 17.66 -4.62
N TYR A 540 -18.24 16.45 -5.09
CA TYR A 540 -18.07 16.02 -6.49
C TYR A 540 -19.40 15.86 -7.25
N GLU A 541 -20.45 16.44 -6.75
CA GLU A 541 -21.83 16.38 -7.32
C GLU A 541 -21.98 17.20 -8.59
#